data_1e7e2e94aa173c9ef31a5d7cf8ede5d2
#
_entry.id   1e7e2e94aa173c9ef31a5d7cf8ede5d2
#
_cell.length_a   1.000
_cell.length_b   1.000
_cell.length_c   1.000
_cell.angle_alpha   90.00
_cell.angle_beta   90.00
_cell.angle_gamma   90.00
#
_symmetry.space_group_name_H-M   'P 1'
#
loop_
_entity.id
_entity.type
_entity.pdbx_description
1 polymer ?
#
loop_
_entity_poly.entity_id
_entity_poly.type
_entity_poly.pdbx_seq_one_letter_code
_entity_poly.pdbx_strand_id
1 'polypeptide(L)'
;DKSFYFSSARNTIRKNYGWNEEPFLDVYTAEIIGGTVKNANLIIGDINTKYHEGNVAITADGKRMYFDRNDYYQGKYKKSEEGISQIHLFSAVKENGVWKDIQPVNFNNSEYSVGQPALSPDGNTLYFVSDMPGGKGMSDIYKVSINKDGTLGKPESLGDDINTEGKEVFPFVDANGTLYFSSDGHMGMGDLDVFYAEANGGVFLGVRNIGTDINSSGDDFAFKYDPNIKEGYVSSNRKGGVGSDDIYAIKLIAPLCDFELIVQVVDEITKLPLADARVDLFDNFEN
;
A
#
# COMPACT_ATOMS: atom_id res chain seq x y z
N ASP A 1 4.18 12.39 -15.17
CA ASP A 1 5.08 12.97 -14.18
C ASP A 1 5.86 11.84 -13.53
N LYS A 2 7.20 11.86 -13.60
CA LYS A 2 8.08 10.81 -13.04
C LYS A 2 8.54 11.17 -11.63
N SER A 3 7.72 11.86 -10.87
CA SER A 3 8.01 12.21 -9.49
C SER A 3 7.82 11.01 -8.58
N PHE A 4 8.80 10.73 -7.76
CA PHE A 4 8.76 9.73 -6.70
C PHE A 4 8.42 10.44 -5.38
N TYR A 5 7.44 9.96 -4.65
CA TYR A 5 7.02 10.51 -3.37
C TYR A 5 7.32 9.49 -2.26
N PHE A 6 7.86 9.97 -1.14
CA PHE A 6 8.18 9.12 0.01
C PHE A 6 8.22 9.93 1.30
N SER A 7 8.03 9.26 2.42
CA SER A 7 8.15 9.83 3.76
C SER A 7 9.53 9.53 4.34
N SER A 8 10.09 10.47 5.08
CA SER A 8 11.41 10.28 5.69
C SER A 8 11.62 11.16 6.92
N ALA A 9 12.32 10.63 7.92
CA ALA A 9 12.79 11.34 9.11
C ALA A 9 14.11 12.09 8.90
N ARG A 10 14.61 12.22 7.67
CA ARG A 10 15.91 12.87 7.35
C ARG A 10 16.00 14.35 7.68
N ASN A 11 14.89 15.02 8.00
CA ASN A 11 14.87 16.44 8.34
C ASN A 11 15.24 16.65 9.82
N THR A 12 16.53 16.70 10.12
CA THR A 12 17.05 16.86 11.49
C THR A 12 16.74 18.22 12.13
N ILE A 13 16.14 19.17 11.39
CA ILE A 13 15.64 20.43 11.96
C ILE A 13 14.29 20.19 12.70
N ARG A 14 13.60 19.10 12.38
CA ARG A 14 12.38 18.69 13.06
C ARG A 14 12.66 18.29 14.51
N LYS A 15 11.63 18.42 15.34
CA LYS A 15 11.65 17.91 16.71
C LYS A 15 11.67 16.37 16.67
N ASN A 16 12.46 15.75 17.54
CA ASN A 16 12.46 14.30 17.66
C ASN A 16 11.18 13.80 18.34
N TYR A 17 10.72 12.66 17.90
CA TYR A 17 9.62 11.95 18.50
C TYR A 17 10.08 11.25 19.80
N GLY A 18 9.23 11.21 20.80
CA GLY A 18 9.68 10.91 22.17
C GLY A 18 10.00 9.43 22.45
N TRP A 19 9.57 8.49 21.58
CA TRP A 19 9.78 7.06 21.84
C TRP A 19 10.89 6.42 20.99
N ASN A 20 11.20 6.97 19.81
CA ASN A 20 12.27 6.47 18.94
C ASN A 20 13.45 7.45 18.76
N GLU A 21 13.33 8.64 19.35
CA GLU A 21 14.33 9.73 19.26
C GLU A 21 14.62 10.22 17.84
N GLU A 22 13.81 9.84 16.85
CA GLU A 22 13.93 10.27 15.46
C GLU A 22 13.11 11.54 15.18
N PRO A 23 13.50 12.34 14.17
CA PRO A 23 12.70 13.46 13.70
C PRO A 23 11.32 13.01 13.20
N PHE A 24 10.33 13.89 13.30
CA PHE A 24 9.03 13.65 12.65
C PHE A 24 9.20 13.45 11.15
N LEU A 25 8.38 12.57 10.58
CA LEU A 25 8.35 12.28 9.15
C LEU A 25 7.84 13.49 8.37
N ASP A 26 8.54 13.84 7.30
CA ASP A 26 8.08 14.76 6.26
C ASP A 26 7.89 14.00 4.94
N VAL A 27 6.97 14.49 4.10
CA VAL A 27 6.81 14.01 2.72
C VAL A 27 7.83 14.70 1.81
N TYR A 28 8.52 13.90 1.02
CA TYR A 28 9.50 14.32 0.02
C TYR A 28 9.06 13.99 -1.39
N THR A 29 9.58 14.73 -2.34
CA THR A 29 9.57 14.38 -3.75
C THR A 29 10.98 14.16 -4.26
N ALA A 30 11.15 13.24 -5.19
CA ALA A 30 12.40 12.97 -5.86
C ALA A 30 12.18 12.60 -7.33
N GLU A 31 13.26 12.54 -8.09
CA GLU A 31 13.27 12.11 -9.49
C GLU A 31 13.85 10.71 -9.61
N ILE A 32 13.34 9.91 -10.54
CA ILE A 32 13.94 8.64 -10.92
C ILE A 32 14.80 8.86 -12.14
N ILE A 33 16.12 8.79 -11.97
CA ILE A 33 17.11 8.99 -13.03
C ILE A 33 17.95 7.72 -13.16
N GLY A 34 17.79 7.01 -14.30
CA GLY A 34 18.52 5.76 -14.53
C GLY A 34 18.22 4.67 -13.50
N GLY A 35 16.96 4.55 -13.06
CA GLY A 35 16.52 3.59 -12.03
C GLY A 35 16.91 3.95 -10.60
N THR A 36 17.52 5.12 -10.38
CA THR A 36 17.96 5.58 -9.05
C THR A 36 17.14 6.81 -8.63
N VAL A 37 16.71 6.83 -7.37
CA VAL A 37 16.03 7.98 -6.76
C VAL A 37 17.07 9.06 -6.46
N LYS A 38 16.90 10.26 -7.02
CA LYS A 38 17.81 11.41 -6.91
C LYS A 38 17.02 12.69 -6.63
N ASN A 39 17.75 13.73 -6.24
CA ASN A 39 17.21 15.08 -6.07
C ASN A 39 16.02 15.14 -5.09
N ALA A 40 16.13 14.45 -3.96
CA ALA A 40 15.10 14.46 -2.93
C ALA A 40 14.94 15.86 -2.31
N ASN A 41 13.75 16.40 -2.34
CA ASN A 41 13.38 17.70 -1.78
C ASN A 41 12.08 17.59 -1.00
N LEU A 42 11.88 18.43 0.01
CA LEU A 42 10.59 18.56 0.66
C LEU A 42 9.52 18.89 -0.38
N ILE A 43 8.34 18.26 -0.24
CA ILE A 43 7.21 18.57 -1.11
C ILE A 43 6.84 20.06 -1.01
N ILE A 44 6.52 20.68 -2.14
CA ILE A 44 6.19 22.11 -2.19
C ILE A 44 4.72 22.31 -1.86
N GLY A 45 4.44 23.05 -0.79
CA GLY A 45 3.07 23.40 -0.37
C GLY A 45 2.86 23.20 1.13
N ASP A 46 1.59 23.13 1.52
CA ASP A 46 1.17 23.10 2.93
C ASP A 46 1.01 21.67 3.48
N ILE A 47 1.67 20.69 2.86
CA ILE A 47 1.60 19.29 3.25
C ILE A 47 2.35 19.06 4.56
N ASN A 48 3.65 19.42 4.60
CA ASN A 48 4.50 19.19 5.76
C ASN A 48 4.24 20.22 6.86
N THR A 49 4.09 19.73 8.10
CA THR A 49 3.91 20.57 9.29
C THR A 49 5.05 20.31 10.29
N LYS A 50 4.79 20.49 11.54
CA LYS A 50 5.72 20.15 12.64
C LYS A 50 5.43 18.77 13.27
N TYR A 51 4.59 17.98 12.66
CA TYR A 51 4.21 16.64 13.08
C TYR A 51 4.50 15.63 11.98
N HIS A 52 4.10 14.37 12.14
CA HIS A 52 4.26 13.37 11.10
C HIS A 52 3.29 13.62 9.94
N GLU A 53 3.83 13.61 8.74
CA GLU A 53 3.13 13.45 7.48
C GLU A 53 3.67 12.20 6.77
N GLY A 54 2.77 11.41 6.21
CA GLY A 54 3.11 10.08 5.71
C GLY A 54 2.66 9.82 4.28
N ASN A 55 2.08 8.67 4.11
CA ASN A 55 1.73 8.09 2.82
C ASN A 55 0.89 9.01 1.94
N VAL A 56 1.15 8.99 0.65
CA VAL A 56 0.43 9.80 -0.34
C VAL A 56 -0.17 8.93 -1.44
N ALA A 57 -1.37 9.31 -1.91
CA ALA A 57 -2.00 8.82 -3.12
C ALA A 57 -2.41 10.01 -3.99
N ILE A 58 -2.00 10.01 -5.27
CA ILE A 58 -2.21 11.15 -6.18
C ILE A 58 -3.08 10.68 -7.34
N THR A 59 -4.10 11.47 -7.68
CA THR A 59 -4.96 11.19 -8.83
C THR A 59 -4.15 11.16 -10.14
N ALA A 60 -4.61 10.40 -11.13
CA ALA A 60 -3.91 10.19 -12.40
C ALA A 60 -3.65 11.52 -13.16
N ASP A 61 -4.50 12.53 -12.97
CA ASP A 61 -4.32 13.87 -13.54
C ASP A 61 -3.29 14.72 -12.76
N GLY A 62 -2.78 14.23 -11.64
CA GLY A 62 -1.79 14.90 -10.80
C GLY A 62 -2.31 16.11 -10.04
N LYS A 63 -3.63 16.33 -9.98
CA LYS A 63 -4.22 17.56 -9.41
C LYS A 63 -4.73 17.43 -7.98
N ARG A 64 -5.04 16.23 -7.52
CA ARG A 64 -5.47 15.96 -6.13
C ARG A 64 -4.56 14.93 -5.49
N MET A 65 -4.29 15.14 -4.22
CA MET A 65 -3.56 14.20 -3.35
C MET A 65 -4.44 13.86 -2.16
N TYR A 66 -4.38 12.60 -1.74
CA TYR A 66 -4.78 12.17 -0.40
C TYR A 66 -3.50 11.82 0.36
N PHE A 67 -3.40 12.22 1.63
CA PHE A 67 -2.22 11.97 2.46
C PHE A 67 -2.60 11.86 3.92
N ASP A 68 -1.79 11.19 4.70
CA ASP A 68 -2.00 11.10 6.12
C ASP A 68 -1.10 12.05 6.93
N ARG A 69 -1.61 12.44 8.09
CA ARG A 69 -0.96 13.35 9.04
C ARG A 69 -1.51 13.09 10.45
N ASN A 70 -0.73 13.33 11.49
CA ASN A 70 -1.30 13.44 12.84
C ASN A 70 -2.49 14.39 12.88
N ASP A 71 -3.41 14.23 13.87
CA ASP A 71 -4.58 15.11 14.01
C ASP A 71 -4.16 16.55 14.32
N TYR A 72 -3.66 17.21 13.28
CA TYR A 72 -3.28 18.61 13.28
C TYR A 72 -3.86 19.34 12.07
N TYR A 73 -4.79 20.24 12.33
CA TYR A 73 -5.45 21.03 11.30
C TYR A 73 -5.75 22.45 11.79
N GLN A 74 -5.46 23.47 10.95
CA GLN A 74 -5.68 24.89 11.23
C GLN A 74 -5.12 25.34 12.60
N GLY A 75 -3.90 24.90 12.91
CA GLY A 75 -3.23 25.27 14.16
C GLY A 75 -3.68 24.48 15.40
N LYS A 76 -4.66 23.60 15.28
CA LYS A 76 -5.20 22.78 16.39
C LYS A 76 -4.62 21.37 16.29
N TYR A 77 -3.96 20.95 17.36
CA TYR A 77 -3.49 19.59 17.58
C TYR A 77 -4.43 18.89 18.55
N LYS A 78 -4.99 17.77 18.16
CA LYS A 78 -5.93 17.03 18.96
C LYS A 78 -5.36 15.68 19.38
N LYS A 79 -5.97 15.12 20.40
CA LYS A 79 -5.68 13.81 20.95
C LYS A 79 -6.98 13.13 21.32
N SER A 80 -6.97 11.79 21.33
CA SER A 80 -8.04 10.95 21.86
C SER A 80 -8.21 11.16 23.37
N GLU A 81 -9.24 10.57 23.95
CA GLU A 81 -9.45 10.54 25.41
C GLU A 81 -8.26 9.89 26.14
N GLU A 82 -7.57 8.95 25.52
CA GLU A 82 -6.35 8.31 26.05
C GLU A 82 -5.07 9.16 25.88
N GLY A 83 -5.17 10.32 25.26
CA GLY A 83 -4.05 11.23 25.06
C GLY A 83 -3.18 10.92 23.83
N ILE A 84 -3.63 10.04 22.93
CA ILE A 84 -2.95 9.65 21.70
C ILE A 84 -3.37 10.61 20.57
N SER A 85 -2.42 11.06 19.76
CA SER A 85 -2.74 11.79 18.54
C SER A 85 -2.88 10.80 17.39
N GLN A 86 -4.09 10.59 16.96
CA GLN A 86 -4.42 9.69 15.86
C GLN A 86 -3.87 10.21 14.52
N ILE A 87 -3.72 9.33 13.56
CA ILE A 87 -3.42 9.67 12.17
C ILE A 87 -4.73 9.99 11.46
N HIS A 88 -4.77 11.08 10.75
CA HIS A 88 -5.93 11.51 9.97
C HIS A 88 -5.60 11.61 8.49
N LEU A 89 -6.58 11.31 7.66
CA LEU A 89 -6.49 11.43 6.22
C LEU A 89 -6.94 12.82 5.77
N PHE A 90 -6.18 13.42 4.87
CA PHE A 90 -6.45 14.73 4.30
C PHE A 90 -6.43 14.64 2.77
N SER A 91 -7.06 15.62 2.13
CA SER A 91 -6.89 15.88 0.70
C SER A 91 -6.22 17.24 0.49
N ALA A 92 -5.52 17.36 -0.64
CA ALA A 92 -4.92 18.60 -1.11
C ALA A 92 -5.13 18.75 -2.62
N VAL A 93 -5.12 19.98 -3.11
CA VAL A 93 -5.22 20.32 -4.54
C VAL A 93 -3.89 20.93 -5.00
N LYS A 94 -3.44 20.57 -6.20
CA LYS A 94 -2.22 21.13 -6.80
C LYS A 94 -2.54 22.31 -7.69
N GLU A 95 -2.09 23.49 -7.32
CA GLU A 95 -2.24 24.73 -8.09
C GLU A 95 -0.87 25.31 -8.43
N ASN A 96 -0.58 25.51 -9.71
CA ASN A 96 0.71 26.05 -10.18
C ASN A 96 1.94 25.32 -9.60
N GLY A 97 1.85 23.99 -9.45
CA GLY A 97 2.93 23.16 -8.90
C GLY A 97 3.01 23.11 -7.38
N VAL A 98 2.12 23.80 -6.66
CA VAL A 98 2.11 23.89 -5.18
C VAL A 98 0.88 23.18 -4.64
N TRP A 99 1.06 22.33 -3.62
CA TRP A 99 -0.04 21.66 -2.92
C TRP A 99 -0.67 22.59 -1.88
N LYS A 100 -1.98 22.81 -2.01
CA LYS A 100 -2.78 23.75 -1.22
C LYS A 100 -4.15 23.18 -0.91
N ASP A 101 -4.99 24.00 -0.27
CA ASP A 101 -6.39 23.68 0.05
C ASP A 101 -6.52 22.34 0.79
N ILE A 102 -5.78 22.25 1.90
CA ILE A 102 -5.78 21.05 2.72
C ILE A 102 -7.14 20.90 3.42
N GLN A 103 -7.81 19.76 3.18
CA GLN A 103 -9.11 19.47 3.79
C GLN A 103 -9.08 18.09 4.45
N PRO A 104 -9.55 17.94 5.71
CA PRO A 104 -9.72 16.65 6.34
C PRO A 104 -10.86 15.89 5.65
N VAL A 105 -10.75 14.55 5.57
CA VAL A 105 -11.88 13.73 5.11
C VAL A 105 -12.99 13.67 6.15
N ASN A 106 -14.22 13.40 5.71
CA ASN A 106 -15.43 13.49 6.54
C ASN A 106 -15.61 12.35 7.55
N PHE A 107 -14.78 11.30 7.49
CA PHE A 107 -14.82 10.15 8.40
C PHE A 107 -13.60 10.07 9.34
N ASN A 108 -12.75 11.09 9.41
CA ASN A 108 -11.74 11.20 10.46
C ASN A 108 -12.40 11.33 11.85
N ASN A 109 -11.75 10.74 12.86
CA ASN A 109 -12.21 10.83 14.24
C ASN A 109 -11.00 10.85 15.19
N SER A 110 -11.06 11.62 16.27
CA SER A 110 -9.97 11.70 17.24
C SER A 110 -9.71 10.41 18.02
N GLU A 111 -10.66 9.46 18.03
CA GLU A 111 -10.56 8.20 18.79
C GLU A 111 -9.97 7.04 17.99
N TYR A 112 -9.80 7.18 16.67
CA TYR A 112 -9.17 6.17 15.82
C TYR A 112 -8.38 6.79 14.68
N SER A 113 -7.46 6.04 14.13
CA SER A 113 -6.62 6.45 13.00
C SER A 113 -7.30 6.16 11.66
N VAL A 114 -7.06 7.02 10.69
CA VAL A 114 -7.41 6.86 9.28
C VAL A 114 -6.23 7.32 8.44
N GLY A 115 -5.61 6.44 7.67
CA GLY A 115 -4.39 6.79 6.93
C GLY A 115 -4.08 5.84 5.78
N GLN A 116 -2.87 5.91 5.29
CA GLN A 116 -2.31 5.05 4.24
C GLN A 116 -3.20 4.96 2.99
N PRO A 117 -3.46 6.08 2.32
CA PRO A 117 -4.37 6.13 1.19
C PRO A 117 -3.81 5.42 -0.05
N ALA A 118 -4.70 4.77 -0.80
CA ALA A 118 -4.44 4.27 -2.14
C ALA A 118 -5.64 4.51 -3.05
N LEU A 119 -5.39 4.73 -4.33
CA LEU A 119 -6.45 4.97 -5.32
C LEU A 119 -6.61 3.76 -6.24
N SER A 120 -7.86 3.48 -6.63
CA SER A 120 -8.11 2.58 -7.75
C SER A 120 -7.55 3.15 -9.06
N PRO A 121 -7.21 2.30 -10.05
CA PRO A 121 -6.69 2.77 -11.34
C PRO A 121 -7.61 3.77 -12.07
N ASP A 122 -8.91 3.62 -11.91
CA ASP A 122 -9.92 4.53 -12.50
C ASP A 122 -10.15 5.81 -11.68
N GLY A 123 -9.53 5.91 -10.49
CA GLY A 123 -9.63 7.07 -9.60
C GLY A 123 -10.99 7.24 -8.91
N ASN A 124 -11.89 6.24 -8.98
CA ASN A 124 -13.25 6.33 -8.42
C ASN A 124 -13.37 5.73 -7.01
N THR A 125 -12.33 5.05 -6.54
CA THR A 125 -12.29 4.43 -5.21
C THR A 125 -11.03 4.86 -4.47
N LEU A 126 -11.18 5.25 -3.22
CA LEU A 126 -10.09 5.49 -2.28
C LEU A 126 -10.07 4.35 -1.27
N TYR A 127 -8.97 3.63 -1.22
CA TYR A 127 -8.65 2.65 -0.18
C TYR A 127 -7.87 3.33 0.93
N PHE A 128 -8.04 2.89 2.16
CA PHE A 128 -7.33 3.42 3.33
C PHE A 128 -7.31 2.40 4.46
N VAL A 129 -6.47 2.64 5.44
CA VAL A 129 -6.33 1.83 6.65
C VAL A 129 -6.95 2.54 7.84
N SER A 130 -7.61 1.79 8.70
CA SER A 130 -8.17 2.33 9.94
C SER A 130 -8.34 1.26 11.01
N ASP A 131 -8.20 1.67 12.26
CA ASP A 131 -8.59 0.93 13.47
C ASP A 131 -9.96 1.36 14.00
N MET A 132 -10.82 1.90 13.11
CA MET A 132 -12.18 2.35 13.47
C MET A 132 -13.03 1.21 14.04
N PRO A 133 -13.94 1.50 14.99
CA PRO A 133 -14.82 0.49 15.57
C PRO A 133 -15.64 -0.27 14.52
N GLY A 134 -15.71 -1.59 14.68
CA GLY A 134 -16.41 -2.49 13.76
C GLY A 134 -15.51 -3.14 12.70
N GLY A 135 -14.21 -2.89 12.77
CA GLY A 135 -13.20 -3.67 12.06
C GLY A 135 -13.03 -5.08 12.62
N LYS A 136 -12.18 -5.87 11.98
CA LYS A 136 -11.90 -7.26 12.38
C LYS A 136 -10.68 -7.37 13.27
N GLY A 137 -9.66 -6.55 13.02
CA GLY A 137 -8.37 -6.64 13.68
C GLY A 137 -7.85 -5.34 14.31
N MET A 138 -6.54 -5.29 14.42
CA MET A 138 -5.84 -4.13 14.98
C MET A 138 -5.89 -2.94 14.02
N SER A 139 -5.82 -3.21 12.71
CA SER A 139 -6.08 -2.25 11.65
C SER A 139 -6.52 -2.98 10.39
N ASP A 140 -7.53 -2.44 9.74
CA ASP A 140 -8.20 -3.05 8.60
C ASP A 140 -8.14 -2.15 7.37
N ILE A 141 -8.23 -2.74 6.19
CA ILE A 141 -8.37 -1.99 4.94
C ILE A 141 -9.84 -1.76 4.65
N TYR A 142 -10.15 -0.50 4.36
CA TYR A 142 -11.47 0.00 3.97
C TYR A 142 -11.40 0.64 2.59
N LYS A 143 -12.56 0.83 1.98
CA LYS A 143 -12.75 1.60 0.76
C LYS A 143 -13.88 2.61 0.89
N VAL A 144 -13.79 3.70 0.12
CA VAL A 144 -14.89 4.63 -0.12
C VAL A 144 -14.97 4.99 -1.60
N SER A 145 -16.18 5.25 -2.09
CA SER A 145 -16.37 5.85 -3.41
C SER A 145 -15.93 7.32 -3.42
N ILE A 146 -15.33 7.75 -4.52
CA ILE A 146 -15.05 9.15 -4.82
C ILE A 146 -16.13 9.62 -5.81
N ASN A 147 -16.98 10.54 -5.38
CA ASN A 147 -18.02 11.12 -6.21
C ASN A 147 -17.44 12.09 -7.26
N LYS A 148 -18.18 12.40 -8.31
CA LYS A 148 -17.76 13.32 -9.37
C LYS A 148 -17.43 14.74 -8.88
N ASP A 149 -18.02 15.17 -7.78
CA ASP A 149 -17.73 16.45 -7.13
C ASP A 149 -16.52 16.38 -6.17
N GLY A 150 -15.90 15.20 -6.04
CA GLY A 150 -14.76 14.95 -5.16
C GLY A 150 -15.12 14.65 -3.71
N THR A 151 -16.41 14.58 -3.36
CA THR A 151 -16.85 14.13 -2.03
C THR A 151 -16.66 12.63 -1.88
N LEU A 152 -16.46 12.18 -0.63
CA LEU A 152 -16.23 10.77 -0.31
C LEU A 152 -17.51 10.13 0.25
N GLY A 153 -17.74 8.88 -0.13
CA GLY A 153 -18.83 8.06 0.36
C GLY A 153 -18.65 7.62 1.82
N LYS A 154 -19.36 6.56 2.20
CA LYS A 154 -19.18 5.93 3.51
C LYS A 154 -18.07 4.88 3.43
N PRO A 155 -17.25 4.74 4.51
CA PRO A 155 -16.33 3.62 4.66
C PRO A 155 -17.03 2.26 4.58
N GLU A 156 -16.44 1.35 3.81
CA GLU A 156 -16.81 -0.05 3.69
C GLU A 156 -15.57 -0.91 3.89
N SER A 157 -15.62 -1.89 4.81
CA SER A 157 -14.53 -2.85 4.99
C SER A 157 -14.34 -3.69 3.72
N LEU A 158 -13.10 -4.10 3.43
CA LEU A 158 -12.84 -5.05 2.35
C LEU A 158 -13.27 -6.49 2.68
N GLY A 159 -13.70 -6.74 3.92
CA GLY A 159 -14.22 -8.04 4.35
C GLY A 159 -13.14 -9.01 4.84
N ASP A 160 -13.61 -10.19 5.27
CA ASP A 160 -12.81 -11.18 6.02
C ASP A 160 -11.79 -11.92 5.17
N ASP A 161 -11.91 -11.88 3.84
CA ASP A 161 -10.90 -12.46 2.95
C ASP A 161 -9.60 -11.64 2.95
N ILE A 162 -9.72 -10.33 3.16
CA ILE A 162 -8.58 -9.40 3.20
C ILE A 162 -8.17 -9.11 4.64
N ASN A 163 -9.13 -8.73 5.50
CA ASN A 163 -8.88 -8.28 6.86
C ASN A 163 -8.86 -9.46 7.84
N THR A 164 -7.88 -9.48 8.74
CA THR A 164 -7.67 -10.50 9.77
C THR A 164 -7.80 -9.92 11.18
N GLU A 165 -7.48 -10.67 12.22
CA GLU A 165 -7.36 -10.15 13.58
C GLU A 165 -6.06 -9.36 13.80
N GLY A 166 -5.11 -9.41 12.85
CA GLY A 166 -3.86 -8.68 12.86
C GLY A 166 -4.00 -7.29 12.27
N LYS A 167 -2.97 -6.87 11.55
CA LYS A 167 -2.93 -5.60 10.83
C LYS A 167 -2.90 -5.85 9.34
N GLU A 168 -3.75 -5.17 8.62
CA GLU A 168 -3.66 -5.01 7.18
C GLU A 168 -3.37 -3.55 6.88
N VAL A 169 -2.22 -3.31 6.25
CA VAL A 169 -1.64 -1.97 6.10
C VAL A 169 -1.07 -1.75 4.70
N PHE A 170 -0.81 -0.50 4.34
CA PHE A 170 -0.17 -0.08 3.09
C PHE A 170 -0.84 -0.63 1.82
N PRO A 171 -2.16 -0.46 1.63
CA PRO A 171 -2.82 -0.92 0.42
C PRO A 171 -2.26 -0.23 -0.82
N PHE A 172 -2.25 -0.96 -1.92
CA PHE A 172 -1.93 -0.44 -3.25
C PHE A 172 -2.70 -1.25 -4.30
N VAL A 173 -3.30 -0.59 -5.27
CA VAL A 173 -3.97 -1.25 -6.40
C VAL A 173 -3.23 -0.91 -7.68
N ASP A 174 -2.74 -1.92 -8.39
CA ASP A 174 -1.99 -1.74 -9.63
C ASP A 174 -2.91 -1.45 -10.82
N ALA A 175 -2.32 -1.18 -11.99
CA ALA A 175 -3.06 -0.85 -13.21
C ALA A 175 -3.96 -1.99 -13.71
N ASN A 176 -3.72 -3.23 -13.30
CA ASN A 176 -4.56 -4.41 -13.62
C ASN A 176 -5.71 -4.59 -12.64
N GLY A 177 -5.74 -3.83 -11.54
CA GLY A 177 -6.73 -3.94 -10.48
C GLY A 177 -6.35 -4.93 -9.38
N THR A 178 -5.14 -5.44 -9.33
CA THR A 178 -4.64 -6.29 -8.26
C THR A 178 -4.38 -5.44 -7.01
N LEU A 179 -4.96 -5.83 -5.88
CA LEU A 179 -4.67 -5.26 -4.58
C LEU A 179 -3.41 -5.88 -4.00
N TYR A 180 -2.47 -5.05 -3.57
CA TYR A 180 -1.33 -5.42 -2.75
C TYR A 180 -1.47 -4.75 -1.39
N PHE A 181 -1.07 -5.43 -0.33
CA PHE A 181 -1.08 -4.91 1.04
C PHE A 181 -0.07 -5.65 1.90
N SER A 182 0.24 -5.13 3.07
CA SER A 182 1.09 -5.83 4.02
C SER A 182 0.27 -6.26 5.23
N SER A 183 0.57 -7.43 5.78
CA SER A 183 -0.15 -7.97 6.92
C SER A 183 0.76 -8.78 7.85
N ASP A 184 0.46 -8.72 9.16
CA ASP A 184 1.00 -9.61 10.19
C ASP A 184 -0.03 -10.68 10.63
N GLY A 185 -1.26 -10.62 10.09
CA GLY A 185 -2.31 -11.58 10.41
C GLY A 185 -2.45 -12.73 9.42
N HIS A 186 -2.04 -12.56 8.16
CA HIS A 186 -1.91 -13.64 7.19
C HIS A 186 -0.61 -14.42 7.40
N MET A 187 -0.58 -15.69 6.98
CA MET A 187 0.62 -16.52 7.14
C MET A 187 1.78 -16.02 6.28
N GLY A 188 2.83 -15.52 6.94
CA GLY A 188 3.99 -14.89 6.35
C GLY A 188 5.31 -15.46 6.85
N MET A 189 6.40 -14.71 6.66
CA MET A 189 7.77 -15.06 7.00
C MET A 189 8.40 -14.11 8.02
N GLY A 190 7.91 -12.87 8.09
CA GLY A 190 8.32 -11.82 9.00
C GLY A 190 7.16 -11.37 9.89
N ASP A 191 7.25 -10.15 10.40
CA ASP A 191 6.14 -9.51 11.10
C ASP A 191 5.14 -8.98 10.05
N LEU A 192 5.51 -7.97 9.25
CA LEU A 192 4.73 -7.54 8.11
C LEU A 192 5.25 -8.18 6.83
N ASP A 193 4.41 -8.91 6.13
CA ASP A 193 4.68 -9.47 4.80
C ASP A 193 3.75 -8.88 3.75
N VAL A 194 4.22 -8.78 2.51
CA VAL A 194 3.41 -8.33 1.36
C VAL A 194 2.57 -9.48 0.83
N PHE A 195 1.28 -9.21 0.66
CA PHE A 195 0.28 -10.09 0.05
C PHE A 195 -0.36 -9.41 -1.14
N TYR A 196 -1.02 -10.20 -1.98
CA TYR A 196 -1.85 -9.69 -3.06
C TYR A 196 -3.15 -10.47 -3.19
N ALA A 197 -4.15 -9.82 -3.76
CA ALA A 197 -5.45 -10.40 -4.07
C ALA A 197 -5.98 -9.84 -5.40
N GLU A 198 -6.58 -10.70 -6.23
CA GLU A 198 -7.12 -10.32 -7.52
C GLU A 198 -8.57 -9.82 -7.38
N ALA A 199 -8.93 -8.82 -8.18
CA ALA A 199 -10.30 -8.32 -8.22
C ALA A 199 -11.21 -9.27 -9.01
N ASN A 200 -12.33 -9.68 -8.41
CA ASN A 200 -13.36 -10.46 -9.06
C ASN A 200 -14.74 -9.86 -8.74
N GLY A 201 -15.41 -9.27 -9.74
CA GLY A 201 -16.74 -8.71 -9.57
C GLY A 201 -16.85 -7.56 -8.56
N GLY A 202 -15.76 -6.83 -8.30
CA GLY A 202 -15.73 -5.70 -7.36
C GLY A 202 -15.36 -6.06 -5.92
N VAL A 203 -15.00 -7.32 -5.67
CA VAL A 203 -14.40 -7.81 -4.42
C VAL A 203 -13.01 -8.37 -4.70
N PHE A 204 -12.15 -8.40 -3.68
CA PHE A 204 -10.83 -9.02 -3.75
C PHE A 204 -10.90 -10.40 -3.11
N LEU A 205 -10.35 -11.40 -3.79
CA LEU A 205 -10.40 -12.80 -3.38
C LEU A 205 -9.03 -13.47 -3.53
N GLY A 206 -8.85 -14.59 -2.84
CA GLY A 206 -7.69 -15.45 -3.02
C GLY A 206 -6.39 -14.81 -2.61
N VAL A 207 -6.32 -14.30 -1.38
CA VAL A 207 -5.09 -13.67 -0.82
C VAL A 207 -3.92 -14.64 -0.92
N ARG A 208 -2.81 -14.14 -1.46
CA ARG A 208 -1.56 -14.89 -1.64
C ARG A 208 -0.37 -14.10 -1.12
N ASN A 209 0.54 -14.78 -0.46
CA ASN A 209 1.85 -14.22 -0.12
C ASN A 209 2.65 -14.02 -1.40
N ILE A 210 3.28 -12.85 -1.58
CA ILE A 210 4.04 -12.53 -2.80
C ILE A 210 5.34 -13.34 -2.95
N GLY A 211 5.79 -13.97 -1.86
CA GLY A 211 6.93 -14.88 -1.86
C GLY A 211 8.26 -14.26 -1.43
N THR A 212 9.27 -15.13 -1.33
CA THR A 212 10.60 -14.83 -0.75
C THR A 212 11.45 -13.87 -1.55
N ASP A 213 11.11 -13.60 -2.79
CA ASP A 213 11.82 -12.60 -3.61
C ASP A 213 11.52 -11.17 -3.14
N ILE A 214 10.37 -10.97 -2.50
CA ILE A 214 9.94 -9.69 -1.93
C ILE A 214 9.98 -9.74 -0.41
N ASN A 215 9.32 -10.74 0.20
CA ASN A 215 9.21 -10.87 1.64
C ASN A 215 10.48 -11.47 2.26
N SER A 216 10.79 -11.01 3.47
CA SER A 216 11.96 -11.40 4.27
C SER A 216 11.54 -11.82 5.68
N SER A 217 12.48 -12.02 6.59
CA SER A 217 12.22 -12.23 8.01
C SER A 217 12.04 -10.93 8.80
N GLY A 218 12.08 -9.79 8.15
CA GLY A 218 11.78 -8.48 8.72
C GLY A 218 10.39 -8.00 8.28
N ASP A 219 10.07 -6.75 8.55
CA ASP A 219 8.90 -6.09 7.99
C ASP A 219 9.13 -5.77 6.52
N ASP A 220 8.17 -6.14 5.67
CA ASP A 220 8.14 -5.80 4.25
C ASP A 220 6.81 -5.11 3.95
N PHE A 221 6.86 -3.85 3.53
CA PHE A 221 5.67 -3.02 3.45
C PHE A 221 5.73 -1.95 2.36
N ALA A 222 4.60 -1.27 2.15
CA ALA A 222 4.44 -0.18 1.17
C ALA A 222 4.87 -0.58 -0.26
N PHE A 223 4.59 -1.83 -0.64
CA PHE A 223 4.85 -2.34 -1.98
C PHE A 223 4.11 -1.54 -3.03
N LYS A 224 4.82 -1.15 -4.09
CA LYS A 224 4.30 -0.45 -5.27
C LYS A 224 4.89 -1.09 -6.51
N TYR A 225 4.06 -1.39 -7.50
CA TYR A 225 4.48 -2.09 -8.71
C TYR A 225 3.74 -1.57 -9.94
N ASP A 226 4.47 -1.31 -11.02
CA ASP A 226 3.88 -0.99 -12.31
C ASP A 226 4.04 -2.21 -13.24
N PRO A 227 2.95 -2.92 -13.54
CA PRO A 227 2.98 -4.13 -14.36
C PRO A 227 3.39 -3.86 -15.83
N ASN A 228 3.28 -2.61 -16.30
CA ASN A 228 3.65 -2.26 -17.68
C ASN A 228 5.16 -2.20 -17.87
N ILE A 229 5.89 -1.65 -16.91
CA ILE A 229 7.36 -1.56 -16.94
C ILE A 229 8.03 -2.66 -16.12
N LYS A 230 7.25 -3.46 -15.38
CA LYS A 230 7.70 -4.54 -14.50
C LYS A 230 8.73 -4.09 -13.46
N GLU A 231 8.56 -2.89 -12.95
CA GLU A 231 9.42 -2.30 -11.93
C GLU A 231 8.57 -1.76 -10.77
N GLY A 232 9.16 -1.67 -9.59
CA GLY A 232 8.46 -1.21 -8.40
C GLY A 232 9.41 -0.95 -7.24
N TYR A 233 8.81 -0.79 -6.06
CA TYR A 233 9.53 -0.53 -4.81
C TYR A 233 8.83 -1.24 -3.65
N VAL A 234 9.62 -1.58 -2.65
CA VAL A 234 9.15 -2.10 -1.36
C VAL A 234 9.99 -1.46 -0.26
N SER A 235 9.35 -1.13 0.85
CA SER A 235 10.05 -0.71 2.07
C SER A 235 10.30 -1.93 2.95
N SER A 236 11.47 -2.00 3.59
CA SER A 236 11.81 -3.11 4.47
C SER A 236 12.87 -2.74 5.50
N ASN A 237 12.76 -3.34 6.69
CA ASN A 237 13.79 -3.30 7.73
C ASN A 237 14.71 -4.54 7.71
N ARG A 238 14.75 -5.26 6.57
CA ARG A 238 15.59 -6.45 6.39
C ARG A 238 17.06 -6.17 6.67
N LYS A 239 17.79 -7.19 7.10
CA LYS A 239 19.22 -7.08 7.40
C LYS A 239 20.02 -6.63 6.19
N GLY A 240 20.98 -5.71 6.43
CA GLY A 240 21.90 -5.21 5.40
C GLY A 240 21.47 -3.88 4.79
N GLY A 241 20.38 -3.29 5.26
CA GLY A 241 19.98 -1.93 4.97
C GLY A 241 20.89 -0.88 5.61
N VAL A 242 20.62 0.39 5.34
CA VAL A 242 21.38 1.55 5.83
C VAL A 242 20.66 2.24 6.99
N GLY A 243 19.31 2.33 6.88
CA GLY A 243 18.42 2.91 7.89
C GLY A 243 17.75 1.87 8.77
N SER A 244 16.77 2.30 9.58
CA SER A 244 15.82 1.41 10.24
C SER A 244 14.92 0.75 9.20
N ASP A 245 14.38 1.55 8.28
CA ASP A 245 13.64 1.11 7.11
C ASP A 245 14.28 1.69 5.86
N ASP A 246 14.44 0.86 4.83
CA ASP A 246 15.00 1.25 3.55
C ASP A 246 14.02 0.96 2.41
N ILE A 247 14.11 1.75 1.33
CA ILE A 247 13.32 1.55 0.12
C ILE A 247 14.16 0.78 -0.89
N TYR A 248 13.69 -0.41 -1.25
CA TYR A 248 14.32 -1.28 -2.23
C TYR A 248 13.61 -1.17 -3.57
N ALA A 249 14.38 -0.98 -4.65
CA ALA A 249 13.86 -1.08 -6.01
C ALA A 249 13.73 -2.55 -6.39
N ILE A 250 12.61 -2.89 -7.01
CA ILE A 250 12.33 -4.24 -7.49
C ILE A 250 12.16 -4.23 -9.01
N LYS A 251 12.52 -5.33 -9.65
CA LYS A 251 12.32 -5.55 -11.07
C LYS A 251 11.93 -6.99 -11.31
N LEU A 252 10.78 -7.19 -11.94
CA LEU A 252 10.39 -8.51 -12.40
C LEU A 252 11.23 -8.89 -13.62
N ILE A 253 12.09 -9.86 -13.45
CA ILE A 253 12.81 -10.50 -14.54
C ILE A 253 11.99 -11.70 -15.06
N ALA A 254 12.07 -11.99 -16.35
CA ALA A 254 11.44 -13.18 -16.91
C ALA A 254 11.94 -14.42 -16.15
N PRO A 255 11.09 -15.40 -15.85
CA PRO A 255 11.52 -16.61 -15.19
C PRO A 255 12.64 -17.25 -16.01
N LEU A 256 13.69 -17.73 -15.33
CA LEU A 256 14.85 -18.37 -15.96
C LEU A 256 14.49 -19.75 -16.55
N CYS A 257 13.30 -20.27 -16.23
CA CYS A 257 12.83 -21.57 -16.70
C CYS A 257 11.39 -21.47 -17.18
N ASP A 258 11.19 -21.73 -18.48
CA ASP A 258 9.90 -22.18 -18.98
C ASP A 258 9.80 -23.68 -18.72
N PHE A 259 8.80 -24.10 -17.95
CA PHE A 259 8.53 -25.52 -17.76
C PHE A 259 7.59 -25.98 -18.86
N GLU A 260 8.03 -26.92 -19.67
CA GLU A 260 7.16 -27.68 -20.55
C GLU A 260 6.63 -28.90 -19.78
N LEU A 261 5.33 -28.94 -19.50
CA LEU A 261 4.69 -30.08 -18.88
C LEU A 261 4.21 -31.03 -19.97
N ILE A 262 4.90 -32.15 -20.13
CA ILE A 262 4.48 -33.21 -21.03
C ILE A 262 3.71 -34.26 -20.25
N VAL A 263 2.39 -34.35 -20.52
CA VAL A 263 1.50 -35.33 -19.89
C VAL A 263 1.15 -36.41 -20.90
N GLN A 264 1.44 -37.67 -20.56
CA GLN A 264 1.03 -38.83 -21.32
C GLN A 264 0.04 -39.66 -20.51
N VAL A 265 -1.19 -39.79 -21.02
CA VAL A 265 -2.21 -40.65 -20.40
C VAL A 265 -2.09 -42.06 -21.06
N VAL A 266 -1.93 -43.06 -20.21
CA VAL A 266 -1.78 -44.45 -20.67
C VAL A 266 -2.79 -45.35 -19.96
N ASP A 267 -3.23 -46.39 -20.65
CA ASP A 267 -4.02 -47.46 -20.05
C ASP A 267 -3.24 -48.17 -18.94
N GLU A 268 -3.90 -48.41 -17.81
CA GLU A 268 -3.26 -48.95 -16.60
C GLU A 268 -2.68 -50.36 -16.80
N ILE A 269 -3.33 -51.20 -17.64
CA ILE A 269 -2.96 -52.61 -17.86
C ILE A 269 -1.98 -52.71 -19.02
N THR A 270 -2.32 -52.13 -20.18
CA THR A 270 -1.54 -52.31 -21.42
C THR A 270 -0.34 -51.35 -21.51
N LYS A 271 -0.35 -50.26 -20.72
CA LYS A 271 0.63 -49.18 -20.76
C LYS A 271 0.70 -48.44 -22.11
N LEU A 272 -0.28 -48.64 -22.97
CA LEU A 272 -0.35 -47.95 -24.25
C LEU A 272 -1.03 -46.58 -24.09
N PRO A 273 -0.64 -45.57 -24.90
CA PRO A 273 -1.28 -44.27 -24.89
C PRO A 273 -2.79 -44.36 -25.16
N LEU A 274 -3.59 -43.64 -24.40
CA LEU A 274 -5.02 -43.52 -24.61
C LEU A 274 -5.31 -42.35 -25.55
N ALA A 275 -6.00 -42.64 -26.65
CA ALA A 275 -6.50 -41.61 -27.54
C ALA A 275 -7.69 -40.88 -26.89
N ASP A 276 -7.84 -39.60 -27.21
CA ASP A 276 -8.96 -38.73 -26.76
C ASP A 276 -9.14 -38.62 -25.24
N ALA A 277 -8.07 -38.87 -24.46
CA ALA A 277 -8.07 -38.65 -23.02
C ALA A 277 -8.09 -37.14 -22.72
N ARG A 278 -9.04 -36.73 -21.86
CA ARG A 278 -9.06 -35.35 -21.35
C ARG A 278 -8.13 -35.23 -20.16
N VAL A 279 -7.26 -34.21 -20.19
CA VAL A 279 -6.38 -33.85 -19.08
C VAL A 279 -6.75 -32.44 -18.65
N ASP A 280 -7.15 -32.27 -17.41
CA ASP A 280 -7.42 -30.98 -16.82
C ASP A 280 -6.24 -30.65 -15.85
N LEU A 281 -5.64 -29.48 -16.01
CA LEU A 281 -4.62 -28.97 -15.10
C LEU A 281 -5.30 -28.01 -14.11
N PHE A 282 -5.18 -28.32 -12.84
CA PHE A 282 -5.64 -27.45 -11.77
C PHE A 282 -4.44 -26.83 -11.08
N ASP A 283 -4.52 -25.56 -10.70
CA ASP A 283 -3.61 -25.01 -9.71
C ASP A 283 -4.02 -25.50 -8.31
N ASN A 284 -3.18 -25.24 -7.30
CA ASN A 284 -3.44 -25.70 -5.92
C ASN A 284 -4.66 -25.02 -5.27
N PHE A 285 -5.41 -24.21 -5.99
CA PHE A 285 -6.53 -23.41 -5.51
C PHE A 285 -7.80 -23.80 -6.27
N GLU A 286 -8.19 -25.07 -6.16
CA GLU A 286 -9.40 -25.59 -6.79
C GLU A 286 -10.52 -24.55 -6.94
N ASN A 287 -10.72 -24.07 -8.15
CA ASN A 287 -11.94 -23.46 -8.64
C ASN A 287 -12.43 -24.20 -9.86
#